data_130cb4c27f82e26e91c1f1d534f6417b
#
_entry.id   130cb4c27f82e26e91c1f1d534f6417b
#
_cell.length_a   1.000
_cell.length_b   1.000
_cell.length_c   1.000
_cell.angle_alpha   90.00
_cell.angle_beta   90.00
_cell.angle_gamma   90.00
#
_symmetry.space_group_name_H-M   'P 1'
#
loop_
_entity.id
_entity.type
_entity.pdbx_description
1 polymer ?
#
loop_
_entity_poly.entity_id
_entity_poly.type
_entity_poly.pdbx_seq_one_letter_code
_entity_poly.pdbx_strand_id
1 'polypeptide(L)'
;MQMDSIERRGMGVLLTWPNLLTLARIALIPVIVVVFFLPYSWSPPVTCLIFFLAGVTDWLDGYLARRFNESSAFGRFLDPVADKLMVSTTLLLLLSADSSWWLTVAVIIIIGREITVSALREWMAEMGAAKQVAVSYIGKVKTTVQMVAIGLMLFQYPLGPVDIYELGIGMLVVAAGFTLWSMGIYLLAAWPELSKG
;
A
#
# COMPACT_ATOMS: atom_id res chain seq x y z
N MET A 1 11.33 -33.62 -21.78
CA MET A 1 10.30 -33.05 -22.67
C MET A 1 9.08 -32.52 -21.92
N GLN A 2 8.58 -33.17 -20.85
CA GLN A 2 7.42 -32.71 -20.08
C GLN A 2 7.76 -31.56 -19.08
N MET A 3 8.96 -31.51 -18.54
CA MET A 3 9.44 -30.43 -17.65
C MET A 3 9.58 -29.10 -18.38
N ASP A 4 10.10 -29.08 -19.63
CA ASP A 4 10.22 -27.87 -20.45
C ASP A 4 8.89 -27.19 -20.78
N SER A 5 7.81 -27.95 -20.91
CA SER A 5 6.48 -27.41 -21.20
C SER A 5 5.81 -26.76 -19.97
N ILE A 6 6.14 -27.27 -18.78
CA ILE A 6 5.66 -26.73 -17.50
C ILE A 6 6.42 -25.43 -17.16
N GLU A 7 7.74 -25.39 -17.37
CA GLU A 7 8.55 -24.19 -17.19
C GLU A 7 8.15 -23.06 -18.13
N ARG A 8 7.92 -23.36 -19.42
CA ARG A 8 7.49 -22.35 -20.41
C ARG A 8 6.08 -21.82 -20.13
N ARG A 9 5.16 -22.64 -19.61
CA ARG A 9 3.84 -22.18 -19.18
C ARG A 9 3.93 -21.34 -17.89
N GLY A 10 4.79 -21.71 -16.95
CA GLY A 10 5.04 -20.95 -15.73
C GLY A 10 5.63 -19.56 -16.01
N MET A 11 6.65 -19.48 -16.87
CA MET A 11 7.24 -18.19 -17.29
C MET A 11 6.27 -17.30 -18.05
N GLY A 12 5.41 -17.86 -18.90
CA GLY A 12 4.39 -17.08 -19.64
C GLY A 12 3.35 -16.43 -18.72
N VAL A 13 3.03 -17.05 -17.58
CA VAL A 13 2.11 -16.49 -16.57
C VAL A 13 2.78 -15.37 -15.75
N LEU A 14 4.11 -15.45 -15.54
CA LEU A 14 4.86 -14.45 -14.79
C LEU A 14 5.14 -13.18 -15.64
N LEU A 15 5.22 -13.29 -16.95
CA LEU A 15 5.63 -12.21 -17.87
C LEU A 15 4.46 -11.44 -18.49
N THR A 16 3.29 -11.41 -17.85
CA THR A 16 2.22 -10.50 -18.28
C THR A 16 2.56 -9.06 -17.89
N TRP A 17 2.13 -8.09 -18.69
CA TRP A 17 2.38 -6.67 -18.45
C TRP A 17 2.01 -6.21 -17.03
N PRO A 18 0.82 -6.58 -16.47
CA PRO A 18 0.50 -6.24 -15.08
C PRO A 18 1.50 -6.81 -14.07
N ASN A 19 1.87 -8.09 -14.21
CA ASN A 19 2.82 -8.72 -13.29
C ASN A 19 4.21 -8.07 -13.32
N LEU A 20 4.67 -7.63 -14.51
CA LEU A 20 5.95 -6.92 -14.63
C LEU A 20 5.92 -5.57 -13.90
N LEU A 21 4.81 -4.82 -13.96
CA LEU A 21 4.64 -3.58 -13.22
C LEU A 21 4.66 -3.80 -11.71
N THR A 22 3.99 -4.86 -11.22
CA THR A 22 4.02 -5.22 -9.80
C THR A 22 5.42 -5.65 -9.35
N LEU A 23 6.13 -6.44 -10.15
CA LEU A 23 7.53 -6.83 -9.86
C LEU A 23 8.46 -5.60 -9.87
N ALA A 24 8.27 -4.68 -10.81
CA ALA A 24 9.03 -3.43 -10.85
C ALA A 24 8.77 -2.59 -9.58
N ARG A 25 7.53 -2.53 -9.09
CA ARG A 25 7.20 -1.87 -7.82
C ARG A 25 7.92 -2.51 -6.64
N ILE A 26 7.96 -3.84 -6.55
CA ILE A 26 8.71 -4.53 -5.50
C ILE A 26 10.21 -4.21 -5.61
N ALA A 27 10.76 -4.17 -6.81
CA ALA A 27 12.15 -3.80 -7.04
C ALA A 27 12.44 -2.33 -6.67
N LEU A 28 11.45 -1.44 -6.73
CA LEU A 28 11.58 -0.04 -6.27
C LEU A 28 11.66 0.07 -4.74
N ILE A 29 11.23 -0.92 -3.96
CA ILE A 29 11.30 -0.88 -2.48
C ILE A 29 12.75 -0.77 -1.98
N PRO A 30 13.70 -1.62 -2.36
CA PRO A 30 15.09 -1.43 -1.96
C PRO A 30 15.69 -0.13 -2.51
N VAL A 31 15.27 0.32 -3.70
CA VAL A 31 15.74 1.58 -4.28
C VAL A 31 15.30 2.77 -3.43
N ILE A 32 14.03 2.84 -3.02
CA ILE A 32 13.53 3.93 -2.18
C ILE A 32 14.25 3.96 -0.82
N VAL A 33 14.55 2.78 -0.24
CA VAL A 33 15.32 2.67 1.01
C VAL A 33 16.72 3.27 0.83
N VAL A 34 17.44 2.87 -0.22
CA VAL A 34 18.78 3.38 -0.48
C VAL A 34 18.76 4.89 -0.72
N VAL A 35 17.88 5.37 -1.59
CA VAL A 35 17.78 6.79 -1.94
C VAL A 35 17.43 7.63 -0.72
N PHE A 36 16.54 7.16 0.16
CA PHE A 36 16.12 7.88 1.36
C PHE A 36 17.31 8.19 2.31
N PHE A 37 18.25 7.26 2.45
CA PHE A 37 19.40 7.43 3.33
C PHE A 37 20.61 8.12 2.68
N LEU A 38 20.52 8.51 1.40
CA LEU A 38 21.61 9.24 0.76
C LEU A 38 21.72 10.68 1.32
N PRO A 39 22.92 11.14 1.68
CA PRO A 39 23.13 12.46 2.30
C PRO A 39 23.18 13.60 1.25
N TYR A 40 22.27 13.58 0.27
CA TYR A 40 22.22 14.56 -0.81
C TYR A 40 20.93 15.37 -0.76
N SER A 41 21.00 16.64 -1.14
CA SER A 41 19.82 17.54 -1.19
C SER A 41 18.73 17.05 -2.17
N TRP A 42 19.06 16.31 -3.20
CA TRP A 42 18.11 15.75 -4.14
C TRP A 42 17.40 14.47 -3.63
N SER A 43 17.90 13.86 -2.53
CA SER A 43 17.34 12.60 -2.00
C SER A 43 15.85 12.70 -1.64
N PRO A 44 15.36 13.70 -0.86
CA PRO A 44 13.96 13.81 -0.50
C PRO A 44 13.02 13.90 -1.71
N PRO A 45 13.20 14.83 -2.69
CA PRO A 45 12.32 14.89 -3.84
C PRO A 45 12.38 13.64 -4.74
N VAL A 46 13.55 13.00 -4.86
CA VAL A 46 13.66 11.75 -5.64
C VAL A 46 12.95 10.59 -4.93
N THR A 47 13.06 10.49 -3.60
CA THR A 47 12.32 9.52 -2.79
C THR A 47 10.81 9.71 -2.96
N CYS A 48 10.33 10.95 -2.89
CA CYS A 48 8.94 11.30 -3.15
C CYS A 48 8.52 10.90 -4.58
N LEU A 49 9.34 11.18 -5.59
CA LEU A 49 9.08 10.79 -6.98
C LEU A 49 8.99 9.27 -7.15
N ILE A 50 9.90 8.50 -6.56
CA ILE A 50 9.86 7.02 -6.60
C ILE A 50 8.56 6.51 -5.98
N PHE A 51 8.18 7.03 -4.81
CA PHE A 51 6.93 6.68 -4.15
C PHE A 51 5.70 6.99 -5.00
N PHE A 52 5.67 8.18 -5.61
CA PHE A 52 4.61 8.59 -6.51
C PHE A 52 4.52 7.69 -7.76
N LEU A 53 5.65 7.38 -8.39
CA LEU A 53 5.71 6.48 -9.54
C LEU A 53 5.22 5.07 -9.18
N ALA A 54 5.56 4.57 -7.99
CA ALA A 54 5.05 3.29 -7.51
C ALA A 54 3.50 3.31 -7.35
N GLY A 55 2.93 4.40 -6.85
CA GLY A 55 1.48 4.57 -6.78
C GLY A 55 0.80 4.67 -8.15
N VAL A 56 1.44 5.36 -9.12
CA VAL A 56 0.94 5.45 -10.51
C VAL A 56 0.99 4.09 -11.19
N THR A 57 2.06 3.32 -11.00
CA THR A 57 2.17 1.96 -11.57
C THR A 57 1.12 1.03 -11.02
N ASP A 58 0.74 1.13 -9.73
CA ASP A 58 -0.36 0.38 -9.12
C ASP A 58 -1.72 0.69 -9.78
N TRP A 59 -2.00 1.98 -9.99
CA TRP A 59 -3.21 2.36 -10.69
C TRP A 59 -3.23 1.86 -12.14
N LEU A 60 -2.08 1.92 -12.81
CA LEU A 60 -1.92 1.54 -14.21
C LEU A 60 -2.05 0.03 -14.43
N ASP A 61 -1.42 -0.81 -13.58
CA ASP A 61 -1.52 -2.26 -13.68
C ASP A 61 -2.96 -2.75 -13.46
N GLY A 62 -3.65 -2.18 -12.45
CA GLY A 62 -5.07 -2.45 -12.24
C GLY A 62 -5.97 -2.02 -13.41
N TYR A 63 -5.65 -0.92 -14.09
CA TYR A 63 -6.35 -0.49 -15.29
C TYR A 63 -6.09 -1.43 -16.47
N LEU A 64 -4.82 -1.77 -16.75
CA LEU A 64 -4.40 -2.65 -17.83
C LEU A 64 -4.96 -4.07 -17.66
N ALA A 65 -4.89 -4.64 -16.46
CA ALA A 65 -5.43 -5.95 -16.16
C ALA A 65 -6.92 -6.06 -16.49
N ARG A 66 -7.70 -5.03 -16.15
CA ARG A 66 -9.14 -4.97 -16.50
C ARG A 66 -9.37 -4.78 -17.98
N ARG A 67 -8.57 -3.98 -18.68
CA ARG A 67 -8.74 -3.68 -20.09
C ARG A 67 -8.37 -4.84 -20.99
N PHE A 68 -7.30 -5.57 -20.65
CA PHE A 68 -6.81 -6.69 -21.45
C PHE A 68 -7.33 -8.06 -20.97
N ASN A 69 -8.09 -8.09 -19.88
CA ASN A 69 -8.58 -9.35 -19.29
C ASN A 69 -7.44 -10.32 -18.90
N GLU A 70 -6.25 -9.77 -18.64
CA GLU A 70 -5.02 -10.48 -18.28
C GLU A 70 -4.84 -10.48 -16.75
N SER A 71 -5.72 -11.17 -16.03
CA SER A 71 -5.54 -11.35 -14.57
C SER A 71 -4.96 -12.72 -14.26
N SER A 72 -3.69 -12.78 -13.89
CA SER A 72 -3.08 -14.03 -13.41
C SER A 72 -3.41 -14.27 -11.92
N ALA A 73 -3.42 -15.53 -11.48
CA ALA A 73 -3.54 -15.86 -10.06
C ALA A 73 -2.37 -15.31 -9.25
N PHE A 74 -1.18 -15.31 -9.84
CA PHE A 74 0.04 -14.77 -9.25
C PHE A 74 -0.05 -13.25 -9.05
N GLY A 75 -0.50 -12.47 -10.08
CA GLY A 75 -0.69 -11.03 -9.97
C GLY A 75 -1.70 -10.66 -8.88
N ARG A 76 -2.86 -11.32 -8.85
CA ARG A 76 -3.88 -11.08 -7.80
C ARG A 76 -3.35 -11.30 -6.37
N PHE A 77 -2.37 -12.18 -6.18
CA PHE A 77 -1.69 -12.36 -4.90
C PHE A 77 -0.62 -11.28 -4.68
N LEU A 78 0.18 -10.98 -5.71
CA LEU A 78 1.36 -10.14 -5.59
C LEU A 78 1.02 -8.64 -5.44
N ASP A 79 -0.03 -8.16 -6.14
CA ASP A 79 -0.44 -6.75 -6.12
C ASP A 79 -0.74 -6.23 -4.69
N PRO A 80 -1.61 -6.89 -3.89
CA PRO A 80 -1.86 -6.44 -2.53
C PRO A 80 -0.63 -6.53 -1.62
N VAL A 81 0.31 -7.44 -1.90
CA VAL A 81 1.56 -7.57 -1.14
C VAL A 81 2.50 -6.41 -1.46
N ALA A 82 2.72 -6.11 -2.76
CA ALA A 82 3.57 -5.04 -3.21
C ALA A 82 3.12 -3.67 -2.69
N ASP A 83 1.82 -3.38 -2.76
CA ASP A 83 1.23 -2.14 -2.27
C ASP A 83 1.47 -1.95 -0.76
N LYS A 84 1.16 -2.96 0.04
CA LYS A 84 1.38 -2.89 1.49
C LYS A 84 2.85 -2.78 1.87
N LEU A 85 3.73 -3.51 1.19
CA LEU A 85 5.16 -3.43 1.44
C LEU A 85 5.70 -2.03 1.13
N MET A 86 5.33 -1.43 0.01
CA MET A 86 5.76 -0.08 -0.37
C MET A 86 5.33 0.95 0.69
N VAL A 87 4.05 0.96 1.05
CA VAL A 87 3.50 1.90 2.04
C VAL A 87 4.12 1.67 3.43
N SER A 88 4.20 0.42 3.90
CA SER A 88 4.77 0.11 5.21
C SER A 88 6.26 0.46 5.29
N THR A 89 7.04 0.13 4.25
CA THR A 89 8.46 0.50 4.19
C THR A 89 8.63 2.01 4.24
N THR A 90 7.85 2.75 3.47
CA THR A 90 7.94 4.22 3.44
C THR A 90 7.56 4.85 4.78
N LEU A 91 6.52 4.35 5.46
CA LEU A 91 6.15 4.80 6.81
C LEU A 91 7.24 4.51 7.82
N LEU A 92 7.90 3.34 7.75
CA LEU A 92 9.01 3.00 8.61
C LEU A 92 10.27 3.86 8.34
N LEU A 93 10.52 4.23 7.08
CA LEU A 93 11.60 5.16 6.74
C LEU A 93 11.34 6.55 7.34
N LEU A 94 10.11 7.08 7.21
CA LEU A 94 9.73 8.35 7.84
C LEU A 94 9.87 8.28 9.36
N LEU A 95 9.43 7.19 9.98
CA LEU A 95 9.58 6.97 11.42
C LEU A 95 11.05 6.86 11.86
N SER A 96 11.93 6.35 11.01
CA SER A 96 13.38 6.28 11.30
C SER A 96 14.05 7.66 11.31
N ALA A 97 13.51 8.61 10.56
CA ALA A 97 14.01 9.99 10.48
C ALA A 97 13.37 10.92 11.51
N ASP A 98 12.12 10.66 11.88
CA ASP A 98 11.35 11.44 12.87
C ASP A 98 10.64 10.50 13.84
N SER A 99 11.11 10.43 15.06
CA SER A 99 10.56 9.60 16.13
C SER A 99 9.48 10.31 16.96
N SER A 100 8.80 11.33 16.41
CA SER A 100 7.71 12.00 17.08
C SER A 100 6.61 10.99 17.47
N TRP A 101 6.04 11.16 18.67
CA TRP A 101 5.05 10.20 19.17
C TRP A 101 3.77 10.17 18.31
N TRP A 102 3.37 11.31 17.73
CA TRP A 102 2.23 11.40 16.84
C TRP A 102 2.42 10.56 15.57
N LEU A 103 3.60 10.66 14.95
CA LEU A 103 3.96 9.85 13.80
C LEU A 103 4.01 8.37 14.17
N THR A 104 4.64 8.06 15.31
CA THR A 104 4.74 6.67 15.81
C THR A 104 3.36 6.04 15.98
N VAL A 105 2.43 6.72 16.65
CA VAL A 105 1.07 6.22 16.86
C VAL A 105 0.32 6.06 15.54
N ALA A 106 0.41 7.05 14.63
CA ALA A 106 -0.22 6.97 13.32
C ALA A 106 0.28 5.78 12.50
N VAL A 107 1.60 5.56 12.47
CA VAL A 107 2.23 4.44 11.76
C VAL A 107 1.78 3.09 12.33
N ILE A 108 1.78 2.93 13.66
CA ILE A 108 1.29 1.70 14.32
C ILE A 108 -0.16 1.42 13.95
N ILE A 109 -1.04 2.42 14.00
CA ILE A 109 -2.45 2.28 13.65
C ILE A 109 -2.61 1.88 12.18
N ILE A 110 -1.91 2.55 11.27
CA ILE A 110 -2.05 2.32 9.83
C ILE A 110 -1.55 0.91 9.48
N ILE A 111 -0.34 0.53 9.89
CA ILE A 111 0.23 -0.79 9.58
C ILE A 111 -0.57 -1.89 10.26
N GLY A 112 -0.89 -1.73 11.54
CA GLY A 112 -1.67 -2.72 12.29
C GLY A 112 -3.03 -2.98 11.65
N ARG A 113 -3.73 -1.92 11.21
CA ARG A 113 -5.00 -2.06 10.51
C ARG A 113 -4.83 -2.73 9.14
N GLU A 114 -3.80 -2.37 8.37
CA GLU A 114 -3.57 -2.99 7.05
C GLU A 114 -3.42 -4.51 7.17
N ILE A 115 -2.71 -4.98 8.18
CA ILE A 115 -2.54 -6.41 8.47
C ILE A 115 -3.88 -7.01 8.94
N THR A 116 -4.53 -6.41 9.93
CA THR A 116 -5.75 -6.94 10.53
C THR A 116 -6.89 -7.05 9.53
N VAL A 117 -7.15 -5.99 8.75
CA VAL A 117 -8.26 -5.99 7.78
C VAL A 117 -7.95 -6.92 6.60
N SER A 118 -6.68 -7.11 6.24
CA SER A 118 -6.31 -8.07 5.19
C SER A 118 -6.56 -9.49 5.64
N ALA A 119 -6.10 -9.85 6.83
CA ALA A 119 -6.36 -11.18 7.42
C ALA A 119 -7.87 -11.44 7.57
N LEU A 120 -8.61 -10.43 8.05
CA LEU A 120 -10.07 -10.53 8.18
C LEU A 120 -10.75 -10.79 6.84
N ARG A 121 -10.35 -10.08 5.78
CA ARG A 121 -10.93 -10.29 4.44
C ARG A 121 -10.62 -11.65 3.86
N GLU A 122 -9.39 -12.13 4.05
CA GLU A 122 -8.97 -13.46 3.62
C GLU A 122 -9.79 -14.53 4.32
N TRP A 123 -9.90 -14.46 5.65
CA TRP A 123 -10.72 -15.36 6.45
C TRP A 123 -12.21 -15.33 6.05
N MET A 124 -12.79 -14.13 5.86
CA MET A 124 -14.19 -14.00 5.41
C MET A 124 -14.39 -14.54 3.99
N ALA A 125 -13.38 -14.49 3.13
CA ALA A 125 -13.45 -15.09 1.80
C ALA A 125 -13.45 -16.62 1.86
N GLU A 126 -12.65 -17.22 2.73
CA GLU A 126 -12.64 -18.66 2.99
C GLU A 126 -13.99 -19.15 3.53
N MET A 127 -14.64 -18.36 4.38
CA MET A 127 -15.98 -18.64 4.92
C MET A 127 -17.12 -18.36 3.92
N GLY A 128 -16.83 -17.93 2.69
CA GLY A 128 -17.83 -17.59 1.68
C GLY A 128 -18.58 -16.28 1.92
N ALA A 129 -18.19 -15.50 2.92
CA ALA A 129 -18.85 -14.26 3.37
C ALA A 129 -18.13 -12.97 2.89
N ALA A 130 -17.31 -13.05 1.84
CA ALA A 130 -16.49 -11.95 1.32
C ALA A 130 -17.27 -10.64 1.02
N LYS A 131 -18.55 -10.75 0.63
CA LYS A 131 -19.39 -9.58 0.30
C LYS A 131 -19.68 -8.68 1.50
N GLN A 132 -19.64 -9.20 2.72
CA GLN A 132 -19.93 -8.45 3.95
C GLN A 132 -18.80 -7.46 4.29
N VAL A 133 -17.59 -7.72 3.82
CA VAL A 133 -16.38 -6.91 4.05
C VAL A 133 -15.85 -6.24 2.76
N ALA A 134 -16.74 -5.96 1.81
CA ALA A 134 -16.38 -5.29 0.57
C ALA A 134 -15.83 -3.87 0.80
N VAL A 135 -14.97 -3.40 -0.11
CA VAL A 135 -14.34 -2.07 -0.01
C VAL A 135 -15.39 -0.96 -0.03
N SER A 136 -15.44 -0.17 1.04
CA SER A 136 -16.30 1.01 1.12
C SER A 136 -15.66 2.22 0.42
N TYR A 137 -16.50 3.22 0.02
CA TYR A 137 -16.01 4.49 -0.55
C TYR A 137 -15.08 5.23 0.44
N ILE A 138 -15.39 5.18 1.74
CA ILE A 138 -14.56 5.76 2.81
C ILE A 138 -13.14 5.19 2.79
N GLY A 139 -12.99 3.89 2.48
CA GLY A 139 -11.69 3.25 2.34
C GLY A 139 -10.84 3.85 1.19
N LYS A 140 -11.46 4.27 0.08
CA LYS A 140 -10.75 4.90 -1.04
C LYS A 140 -10.25 6.30 -0.68
N VAL A 141 -11.11 7.13 -0.07
CA VAL A 141 -10.74 8.49 0.35
C VAL A 141 -9.59 8.44 1.36
N LYS A 142 -9.68 7.58 2.36
CA LYS A 142 -8.63 7.37 3.36
C LYS A 142 -7.28 7.05 2.71
N THR A 143 -7.25 6.10 1.78
CA THR A 143 -6.01 5.70 1.11
C THR A 143 -5.41 6.86 0.32
N THR A 144 -6.23 7.65 -0.37
CA THR A 144 -5.76 8.83 -1.10
C THR A 144 -5.14 9.86 -0.14
N VAL A 145 -5.82 10.17 0.98
CA VAL A 145 -5.31 11.12 1.98
C VAL A 145 -3.98 10.61 2.56
N GLN A 146 -3.88 9.33 2.87
CA GLN A 146 -2.66 8.69 3.37
C GLN A 146 -1.51 8.78 2.36
N MET A 147 -1.75 8.48 1.07
CA MET A 147 -0.72 8.57 0.03
C MET A 147 -0.23 10.00 -0.17
N VAL A 148 -1.14 10.99 -0.15
CA VAL A 148 -0.78 12.41 -0.22
C VAL A 148 0.05 12.81 1.00
N ALA A 149 -0.37 12.43 2.21
CA ALA A 149 0.36 12.73 3.45
C ALA A 149 1.80 12.20 3.41
N ILE A 150 1.98 10.93 3.02
CA ILE A 150 3.30 10.31 2.87
C ILE A 150 4.13 11.06 1.82
N GLY A 151 3.55 11.41 0.68
CA GLY A 151 4.24 12.17 -0.38
C GLY A 151 4.75 13.52 0.11
N LEU A 152 3.92 14.28 0.84
CA LEU A 152 4.32 15.56 1.44
C LEU A 152 5.47 15.39 2.45
N MET A 153 5.40 14.37 3.30
CA MET A 153 6.45 14.07 4.28
C MET A 153 7.76 13.64 3.63
N LEU A 154 7.72 12.89 2.52
CA LEU A 154 8.91 12.48 1.77
C LEU A 154 9.57 13.65 1.03
N PHE A 155 8.80 14.61 0.56
CA PHE A 155 9.32 15.75 -0.19
C PHE A 155 10.17 16.69 0.67
N GLN A 156 9.82 16.90 1.94
CA GLN A 156 10.56 17.64 2.99
C GLN A 156 10.87 19.13 2.73
N TYR A 157 10.73 19.65 1.52
CA TYR A 157 11.01 21.05 1.22
C TYR A 157 9.80 21.93 1.49
N PRO A 158 9.95 23.08 2.19
CA PRO A 158 8.84 23.99 2.44
C PRO A 158 8.31 24.58 1.12
N LEU A 159 7.00 24.73 1.01
CA LEU A 159 6.35 25.44 -0.08
C LEU A 159 5.90 26.83 0.44
N GLY A 160 6.76 27.82 0.22
CA GLY A 160 6.54 29.17 0.75
C GLY A 160 6.53 29.19 2.28
N PRO A 161 5.50 29.78 2.93
CA PRO A 161 5.43 29.86 4.39
C PRO A 161 4.89 28.57 5.06
N VAL A 162 4.51 27.56 4.27
CA VAL A 162 3.88 26.32 4.78
C VAL A 162 4.92 25.24 4.96
N ASP A 163 5.03 24.73 6.19
CA ASP A 163 5.77 23.50 6.46
C ASP A 163 4.93 22.30 6.00
N ILE A 164 5.28 21.77 4.82
CA ILE A 164 4.53 20.65 4.22
C ILE A 164 4.77 19.32 4.94
N TYR A 165 5.88 19.20 5.69
CA TYR A 165 6.15 18.01 6.49
C TYR A 165 5.15 17.92 7.66
N GLU A 166 4.99 19.01 8.41
CA GLU A 166 4.01 19.10 9.49
C GLU A 166 2.57 18.94 8.99
N LEU A 167 2.26 19.53 7.82
CA LEU A 167 0.97 19.31 7.16
C LEU A 167 0.76 17.82 6.86
N GLY A 168 1.80 17.14 6.35
CA GLY A 168 1.79 15.71 6.08
C GLY A 168 1.54 14.88 7.33
N ILE A 169 2.20 15.19 8.47
CA ILE A 169 1.93 14.54 9.77
C ILE A 169 0.46 14.73 10.16
N GLY A 170 -0.06 15.95 10.11
CA GLY A 170 -1.46 16.23 10.44
C GLY A 170 -2.44 15.41 9.59
N MET A 171 -2.21 15.36 8.28
CA MET A 171 -3.01 14.54 7.36
C MET A 171 -2.89 13.04 7.65
N LEU A 172 -1.70 12.56 8.02
CA LEU A 172 -1.47 11.16 8.36
C LEU A 172 -2.21 10.75 9.65
N VAL A 173 -2.21 11.63 10.66
CA VAL A 173 -2.97 11.43 11.91
C VAL A 173 -4.47 11.38 11.63
N VAL A 174 -4.98 12.28 10.80
CA VAL A 174 -6.39 12.25 10.36
C VAL A 174 -6.71 10.96 9.61
N ALA A 175 -5.83 10.53 8.70
CA ALA A 175 -5.97 9.25 7.99
C ALA A 175 -5.96 8.05 8.95
N ALA A 176 -5.14 8.08 10.00
CA ALA A 176 -5.12 7.06 11.05
C ALA A 176 -6.45 7.01 11.81
N GLY A 177 -7.05 8.17 12.13
CA GLY A 177 -8.38 8.25 12.73
C GLY A 177 -9.48 7.62 11.86
N PHE A 178 -9.54 7.97 10.57
CA PHE A 178 -10.45 7.32 9.61
C PHE A 178 -10.17 5.82 9.46
N THR A 179 -8.92 5.43 9.62
CA THR A 179 -8.47 4.04 9.57
C THR A 179 -9.08 3.23 10.73
N LEU A 180 -9.02 3.73 11.96
CA LEU A 180 -9.64 3.10 13.13
C LEU A 180 -11.16 3.03 12.98
N TRP A 181 -11.79 4.12 12.55
CA TRP A 181 -13.24 4.14 12.29
C TRP A 181 -13.63 3.04 11.29
N SER A 182 -12.95 2.98 10.15
CA SER A 182 -13.27 1.96 9.14
C SER A 182 -13.01 0.55 9.63
N MET A 183 -11.96 0.33 10.44
CA MET A 183 -11.68 -0.98 11.06
C MET A 183 -12.82 -1.42 11.97
N GLY A 184 -13.36 -0.51 12.78
CA GLY A 184 -14.51 -0.79 13.62
C GLY A 184 -15.74 -1.27 12.81
N ILE A 185 -16.02 -0.61 11.68
CA ILE A 185 -17.12 -1.01 10.77
C ILE A 185 -16.88 -2.44 10.23
N TYR A 186 -15.63 -2.76 9.80
CA TYR A 186 -15.32 -4.10 9.28
C TYR A 186 -15.44 -5.18 10.35
N LEU A 187 -14.98 -4.91 11.58
CA LEU A 187 -15.10 -5.85 12.68
C LEU A 187 -16.57 -6.09 13.07
N LEU A 188 -17.38 -5.04 13.11
CA LEU A 188 -18.82 -5.17 13.38
C LEU A 188 -19.53 -5.94 12.28
N ALA A 189 -19.17 -5.73 11.00
CA ALA A 189 -19.73 -6.49 9.88
C ALA A 189 -19.34 -7.97 9.89
N ALA A 190 -18.14 -8.29 10.38
CA ALA A 190 -17.66 -9.67 10.50
C ALA A 190 -18.17 -10.38 11.77
N TRP A 191 -18.62 -9.64 12.78
CA TRP A 191 -19.01 -10.18 14.09
C TRP A 191 -19.99 -11.34 14.05
N PRO A 192 -21.07 -11.34 13.20
CA PRO A 192 -22.00 -12.45 13.13
C PRO A 192 -21.36 -13.77 12.69
N GLU A 193 -20.32 -13.72 11.88
CA GLU A 193 -19.58 -14.92 11.46
C GLU A 193 -18.54 -15.35 12.51
N LEU A 194 -17.87 -14.38 13.15
CA LEU A 194 -16.93 -14.62 14.24
C LEU A 194 -17.60 -15.28 15.45
N SER A 195 -18.88 -14.99 15.69
CA SER A 195 -19.64 -15.51 16.85
C SER A 195 -20.27 -16.88 16.61
N LYS A 196 -20.17 -17.46 15.39
CA LYS A 196 -20.71 -18.78 15.06
C LYS A 196 -19.74 -19.92 15.30
N GLY A 197 -18.46 -19.63 15.57
CA GLY A 197 -17.39 -20.60 15.90
C GLY A 197 -17.22 -20.74 17.36
#